data_46c9ad9d4e6c2b4e01175ee6168c1e9d
#
_entry.id   46c9ad9d4e6c2b4e01175ee6168c1e9d
#
_cell.length_a   1.000
_cell.length_b   1.000
_cell.length_c   1.000
_cell.angle_alpha   90.00
_cell.angle_beta   90.00
_cell.angle_gamma   90.00
#
_symmetry.space_group_name_H-M   'P 1'
#
loop_
_entity.id
_entity.type
_entity.pdbx_description
1 polymer ?
#
loop_
_entity_poly.entity_id
_entity_poly.type
_entity_poly.pdbx_seq_one_letter_code
_entity_poly.pdbx_strand_id
1 'polypeptide(L)'
;MPRPKKFPDYNADKIQKELIKAVVESYEETGELKITANEFSLSPLKIRKMLITAGVYWNEVSDEVNELYRQGKTVQQIMEITGLKKSSVNGYLPYSKIIYKSDIVSMNAARIQVYRKRKVSVELLNNKPDEDTLWSAITAFQDYPFHTFSGLPFLYKIPVGRKGILNRELWVDRRDKSKSLTWSSVLLAYEKVRELDDKIVEKPKDIGDIRGISYIYPIFYRFGLIDVPEKIAARMELKTTRKSCVKLFYVLEHFKYQTW
;
A
#
# COMPACT_ATOMS: atom_id res chain seq x y z
N MET A 1 37.89 16.22 -4.85
CA MET A 1 36.59 16.88 -5.09
C MET A 1 35.48 15.83 -5.11
N PRO A 2 34.31 16.07 -4.46
CA PRO A 2 33.18 15.15 -4.55
C PRO A 2 32.71 15.05 -6.01
N ARG A 3 32.36 13.87 -6.45
CA ARG A 3 31.85 13.63 -7.81
C ARG A 3 30.55 14.40 -8.02
N PRO A 4 30.38 15.21 -9.10
CA PRO A 4 29.15 15.96 -9.33
C PRO A 4 27.94 15.00 -9.39
N LYS A 5 26.79 15.44 -8.85
CA LYS A 5 25.57 14.67 -8.89
C LYS A 5 25.15 14.47 -10.34
N LYS A 6 24.82 13.22 -10.73
CA LYS A 6 24.32 12.90 -12.09
C LYS A 6 22.96 13.59 -12.36
N PHE A 7 22.19 13.83 -11.30
CA PHE A 7 20.93 14.56 -11.30
C PHE A 7 21.00 15.65 -10.22
N PRO A 8 21.26 16.94 -10.59
CA PRO A 8 21.41 18.05 -9.63
C PRO A 8 20.20 18.24 -8.72
N ASP A 9 18.99 18.03 -9.25
CA ASP A 9 17.73 18.26 -8.55
C ASP A 9 17.32 17.11 -7.60
N TYR A 10 18.08 15.99 -7.61
CA TYR A 10 17.81 14.86 -6.75
C TYR A 10 18.28 15.14 -5.31
N ASN A 11 17.32 15.36 -4.42
CA ASN A 11 17.58 15.54 -3.00
C ASN A 11 17.07 14.31 -2.22
N ALA A 12 18.01 13.41 -1.90
CA ALA A 12 17.70 12.15 -1.20
C ALA A 12 17.11 12.37 0.20
N ASP A 13 17.60 13.38 0.92
CA ASP A 13 17.12 13.72 2.27
C ASP A 13 15.68 14.24 2.24
N LYS A 14 15.37 15.13 1.27
CA LYS A 14 14.02 15.65 1.09
C LYS A 14 13.04 14.52 0.77
N ILE A 15 13.40 13.63 -0.17
CA ILE A 15 12.57 12.49 -0.56
C ILE A 15 12.35 11.55 0.62
N GLN A 16 13.38 11.30 1.44
CA GLN A 16 13.22 10.46 2.63
C GLN A 16 12.29 11.09 3.65
N LYS A 17 12.42 12.39 3.91
CA LYS A 17 11.52 13.11 4.82
C LYS A 17 10.07 13.09 4.33
N GLU A 18 9.85 13.29 3.04
CA GLU A 18 8.51 13.21 2.43
C GLU A 18 7.93 11.80 2.51
N LEU A 19 8.75 10.75 2.32
CA LEU A 19 8.31 9.38 2.48
C LEU A 19 7.89 9.09 3.93
N ILE A 20 8.71 9.49 4.90
CA ILE A 20 8.40 9.30 6.32
C ILE A 20 7.10 10.03 6.66
N LYS A 21 6.91 11.27 6.19
CA LYS A 21 5.67 12.02 6.40
C LYS A 21 4.45 11.29 5.83
N ALA A 22 4.52 10.80 4.59
CA ALA A 22 3.43 10.04 3.98
C ALA A 22 3.14 8.72 4.70
N VAL A 23 4.18 8.04 5.22
CA VAL A 23 4.03 6.82 6.05
C VAL A 23 3.32 7.13 7.37
N VAL A 24 3.65 8.26 8.02
CA VAL A 24 2.98 8.71 9.24
C VAL A 24 1.50 8.98 8.96
N GLU A 25 1.18 9.75 7.92
CA GLU A 25 -0.20 10.04 7.52
C GLU A 25 -1.02 8.75 7.31
N SER A 26 -0.48 7.77 6.58
CA SER A 26 -1.15 6.49 6.36
C SER A 26 -1.31 5.66 7.65
N TYR A 27 -0.31 5.72 8.54
CA TYR A 27 -0.38 4.99 9.80
C TYR A 27 -1.38 5.60 10.79
N GLU A 28 -1.47 6.93 10.84
CA GLU A 28 -2.46 7.64 11.67
C GLU A 28 -3.90 7.36 11.22
N GLU A 29 -4.13 7.17 9.91
CA GLU A 29 -5.43 6.81 9.36
C GLU A 29 -5.82 5.34 9.65
N THR A 30 -4.86 4.43 9.65
CA THR A 30 -5.14 2.98 9.68
C THR A 30 -4.86 2.33 11.03
N GLY A 31 -3.96 2.89 11.83
CA GLY A 31 -3.49 2.32 13.09
C GLY A 31 -2.63 1.06 12.95
N GLU A 32 -2.46 0.52 11.74
CA GLU A 32 -1.84 -0.77 11.51
C GLU A 32 -0.58 -0.75 10.63
N LEU A 33 0.53 -1.27 11.19
CA LEU A 33 1.81 -1.40 10.49
C LEU A 33 1.71 -2.22 9.19
N LYS A 34 0.84 -3.22 9.15
CA LYS A 34 0.72 -4.11 7.99
C LYS A 34 0.01 -3.42 6.83
N ILE A 35 -1.07 -2.70 7.10
CA ILE A 35 -1.83 -1.94 6.12
C ILE A 35 -0.93 -0.87 5.51
N THR A 36 -0.29 -0.05 6.34
CA THR A 36 0.69 0.94 5.89
C THR A 36 1.82 0.32 5.08
N ALA A 37 2.35 -0.84 5.49
CA ALA A 37 3.43 -1.53 4.77
C ALA A 37 3.02 -1.92 3.34
N ASN A 38 1.78 -2.36 3.16
CA ASN A 38 1.26 -2.73 1.85
C ASN A 38 1.03 -1.52 0.97
N GLU A 39 0.50 -0.42 1.52
CA GLU A 39 0.29 0.83 0.80
C GLU A 39 1.57 1.32 0.13
N PHE A 40 2.68 1.28 0.85
CA PHE A 40 3.99 1.72 0.34
C PHE A 40 4.83 0.61 -0.30
N SER A 41 4.34 -0.63 -0.36
CA SER A 41 5.12 -1.80 -0.82
C SER A 41 6.46 -1.92 -0.07
N LEU A 42 6.40 -1.73 1.24
CA LEU A 42 7.54 -1.84 2.15
C LEU A 42 7.30 -2.97 3.17
N SER A 43 8.35 -3.44 3.84
CA SER A 43 8.18 -4.38 4.94
C SER A 43 7.67 -3.68 6.21
N PRO A 44 6.84 -4.33 7.03
CA PRO A 44 6.39 -3.78 8.31
C PRO A 44 7.54 -3.31 9.21
N LEU A 45 8.69 -4.01 9.15
CA LEU A 45 9.91 -3.61 9.86
C LEU A 45 10.43 -2.24 9.41
N LYS A 46 10.40 -1.95 8.09
CA LYS A 46 10.84 -0.64 7.57
C LYS A 46 9.86 0.45 7.96
N ILE A 47 8.55 0.18 7.87
CA ILE A 47 7.51 1.12 8.32
C ILE A 47 7.72 1.45 9.80
N ARG A 48 7.82 0.44 10.68
CA ARG A 48 8.09 0.67 12.11
C ARG A 48 9.30 1.58 12.34
N LYS A 49 10.41 1.33 11.66
CA LYS A 49 11.63 2.15 11.78
C LYS A 49 11.40 3.60 11.32
N MET A 50 10.61 3.81 10.28
CA MET A 50 10.25 5.17 9.81
C MET A 50 9.36 5.88 10.83
N LEU A 51 8.39 5.19 11.42
CA LEU A 51 7.52 5.72 12.47
C LEU A 51 8.28 6.02 13.76
N ILE A 52 9.26 5.18 14.13
CA ILE A 52 10.18 5.48 15.24
C ILE A 52 11.00 6.74 14.94
N THR A 53 11.49 6.89 13.70
CA THR A 53 12.23 8.10 13.28
C THR A 53 11.37 9.36 13.37
N ALA A 54 10.06 9.24 13.11
CA ALA A 54 9.10 10.32 13.23
C ALA A 54 8.59 10.55 14.67
N GLY A 55 8.91 9.67 15.62
CA GLY A 55 8.42 9.74 17.00
C GLY A 55 6.95 9.32 17.18
N VAL A 56 6.35 8.65 16.17
CA VAL A 56 4.94 8.25 16.18
C VAL A 56 4.73 6.84 16.72
N TYR A 57 5.69 5.93 16.47
CA TYR A 57 5.61 4.56 16.98
C TYR A 57 6.27 4.45 18.33
N TRP A 58 5.51 3.98 19.31
CA TRP A 58 5.97 3.76 20.67
C TRP A 58 5.56 2.37 21.18
N ASN A 59 6.47 1.72 21.90
CA ASN A 59 6.21 0.67 22.87
C ASN A 59 7.38 0.62 23.86
N GLU A 60 7.21 -0.04 25.01
CA GLU A 60 8.21 -0.10 26.08
C GLU A 60 9.59 -0.52 25.56
N VAL A 61 9.67 -1.59 24.76
CA VAL A 61 10.93 -2.08 24.18
C VAL A 61 11.57 -1.07 23.22
N SER A 62 10.74 -0.39 22.41
CA SER A 62 11.22 0.64 21.49
C SER A 62 11.80 1.82 22.24
N ASP A 63 11.14 2.23 23.31
CA ASP A 63 11.57 3.38 24.13
C ASP A 63 12.89 3.07 24.84
N GLU A 64 12.98 1.93 25.50
CA GLU A 64 14.20 1.48 26.17
C GLU A 64 15.39 1.41 25.19
N VAL A 65 15.23 0.75 24.04
CA VAL A 65 16.28 0.64 23.02
C VAL A 65 16.71 2.00 22.49
N ASN A 66 15.75 2.92 22.21
CA ASN A 66 16.06 4.24 21.69
C ASN A 66 16.67 5.16 22.74
N GLU A 67 16.32 5.02 24.02
CA GLU A 67 16.94 5.77 25.10
C GLU A 67 18.42 5.36 25.27
N LEU A 68 18.69 4.07 25.33
CA LEU A 68 20.07 3.56 25.39
C LEU A 68 20.89 3.99 24.15
N TYR A 69 20.26 4.00 22.97
CA TYR A 69 20.91 4.46 21.75
C TYR A 69 21.22 5.97 21.78
N ARG A 70 20.31 6.80 22.30
CA ARG A 70 20.53 8.26 22.51
C ARG A 70 21.65 8.53 23.51
N GLN A 71 21.83 7.66 24.50
CA GLN A 71 22.95 7.72 25.45
C GLN A 71 24.30 7.29 24.84
N GLY A 72 24.31 6.95 23.54
CA GLY A 72 25.53 6.57 22.82
C GLY A 72 25.95 5.10 23.01
N LYS A 73 25.07 4.26 23.57
CA LYS A 73 25.37 2.81 23.70
C LYS A 73 25.44 2.15 22.33
N THR A 74 26.41 1.25 22.17
CA THR A 74 26.54 0.41 20.98
C THR A 74 25.44 -0.64 20.94
N VAL A 75 25.13 -1.18 19.75
CA VAL A 75 24.16 -2.28 19.60
C VAL A 75 24.52 -3.47 20.51
N GLN A 76 25.81 -3.77 20.68
CA GLN A 76 26.25 -4.85 21.55
C GLN A 76 25.90 -4.57 23.02
N GLN A 77 26.16 -3.37 23.51
CA GLN A 77 25.82 -2.97 24.88
C GLN A 77 24.31 -2.96 25.11
N ILE A 78 23.51 -2.50 24.11
CA ILE A 78 22.06 -2.56 24.18
C ILE A 78 21.56 -4.00 24.28
N MET A 79 22.17 -4.93 23.53
CA MET A 79 21.84 -6.36 23.63
C MET A 79 22.10 -6.92 25.02
N GLU A 80 23.24 -6.55 25.63
CA GLU A 80 23.64 -6.99 26.96
C GLU A 80 22.70 -6.45 28.04
N ILE A 81 22.27 -5.19 27.94
CA ILE A 81 21.38 -4.55 28.91
C ILE A 81 19.95 -5.09 28.79
N THR A 82 19.43 -5.18 27.56
CA THR A 82 18.03 -5.51 27.30
C THR A 82 17.76 -7.01 27.14
N GLY A 83 18.80 -7.84 26.99
CA GLY A 83 18.65 -9.26 26.66
C GLY A 83 18.14 -9.56 25.25
N LEU A 84 17.96 -8.54 24.41
CA LEU A 84 17.40 -8.68 23.07
C LEU A 84 18.45 -9.21 22.07
N LYS A 85 17.98 -9.95 21.07
CA LYS A 85 18.82 -10.36 19.93
C LYS A 85 19.18 -9.16 19.06
N LYS A 86 20.33 -9.19 18.40
CA LYS A 86 20.81 -8.14 17.48
C LYS A 86 19.78 -7.72 16.44
N SER A 87 19.03 -8.68 15.90
CA SER A 87 17.97 -8.39 14.92
C SER A 87 16.82 -7.59 15.52
N SER A 88 16.46 -7.85 16.78
CA SER A 88 15.42 -7.13 17.51
C SER A 88 15.88 -5.70 17.82
N VAL A 89 17.06 -5.52 18.40
CA VAL A 89 17.64 -4.19 18.65
C VAL A 89 17.66 -3.37 17.37
N ASN A 90 18.25 -3.90 16.29
CA ASN A 90 18.27 -3.21 15.00
C ASN A 90 16.87 -2.92 14.44
N GLY A 91 15.86 -3.70 14.80
CA GLY A 91 14.46 -3.50 14.40
C GLY A 91 13.77 -2.33 15.08
N TYR A 92 14.29 -1.90 16.24
CA TYR A 92 13.77 -0.76 16.99
C TYR A 92 14.62 0.52 16.84
N LEU A 93 15.79 0.45 16.22
CA LEU A 93 16.58 1.64 15.92
C LEU A 93 15.94 2.49 14.79
N PRO A 94 16.16 3.81 14.79
CA PRO A 94 15.67 4.72 13.77
C PRO A 94 16.07 4.31 12.34
N TYR A 95 15.33 4.76 11.34
CA TYR A 95 15.62 4.50 9.94
C TYR A 95 16.72 5.45 9.44
N SER A 96 17.88 4.91 9.15
CA SER A 96 19.08 5.68 8.76
C SER A 96 19.50 5.48 7.30
N LYS A 97 18.77 4.67 6.51
CA LYS A 97 19.18 4.39 5.12
C LYS A 97 18.70 5.45 4.16
N ILE A 98 19.63 6.17 3.57
CA ILE A 98 19.38 7.14 2.50
C ILE A 98 19.79 6.51 1.17
N ILE A 99 18.95 6.63 0.14
CA ILE A 99 19.23 6.10 -1.19
C ILE A 99 19.77 7.24 -2.05
N TYR A 100 21.06 7.23 -2.32
CA TYR A 100 21.75 8.28 -3.08
C TYR A 100 21.79 8.05 -4.60
N LYS A 101 21.37 6.86 -5.07
CA LYS A 101 21.37 6.53 -6.51
C LYS A 101 19.94 6.37 -7.00
N SER A 102 19.58 7.20 -7.97
CA SER A 102 18.34 7.06 -8.70
C SER A 102 18.58 7.51 -10.14
N ASP A 103 18.21 6.68 -11.08
CA ASP A 103 18.48 6.98 -12.50
C ASP A 103 17.46 7.97 -13.09
N ILE A 104 16.22 8.01 -12.64
CA ILE A 104 15.20 8.96 -13.14
C ILE A 104 14.29 9.40 -11.99
N VAL A 105 13.56 8.47 -11.38
CA VAL A 105 12.72 8.70 -10.20
C VAL A 105 13.14 7.70 -9.14
N SER A 106 13.42 8.17 -7.92
CA SER A 106 13.78 7.22 -6.87
C SER A 106 12.58 6.32 -6.55
N MET A 107 12.86 5.07 -6.18
CA MET A 107 11.82 4.13 -5.73
C MET A 107 10.96 4.71 -4.61
N ASN A 108 11.53 5.52 -3.72
CA ASN A 108 10.80 6.18 -2.66
C ASN A 108 9.89 7.28 -3.18
N ALA A 109 10.35 8.09 -4.14
CA ALA A 109 9.51 9.11 -4.78
C ALA A 109 8.36 8.46 -5.56
N ALA A 110 8.59 7.35 -6.26
CA ALA A 110 7.54 6.59 -6.95
C ALA A 110 6.48 6.07 -5.96
N ARG A 111 6.90 5.54 -4.80
CA ARG A 111 5.98 5.08 -3.75
C ARG A 111 5.10 6.21 -3.22
N ILE A 112 5.69 7.38 -2.96
CA ILE A 112 4.96 8.57 -2.51
C ILE A 112 3.93 9.00 -3.56
N GLN A 113 4.32 9.01 -4.85
CA GLN A 113 3.40 9.38 -5.94
C GLN A 113 2.22 8.41 -6.04
N VAL A 114 2.48 7.10 -5.95
CA VAL A 114 1.42 6.06 -5.98
C VAL A 114 0.48 6.22 -4.79
N TYR A 115 1.01 6.38 -3.58
CA TYR A 115 0.20 6.63 -2.37
C TYR A 115 -0.70 7.86 -2.52
N ARG A 116 -0.11 9.02 -2.87
CA ARG A 116 -0.87 10.26 -3.06
C ARG A 116 -1.95 10.14 -4.14
N LYS A 117 -1.62 9.48 -5.26
CA LYS A 117 -2.58 9.24 -6.34
C LYS A 117 -3.77 8.41 -5.86
N ARG A 118 -3.54 7.35 -5.10
CA ARG A 118 -4.58 6.50 -4.51
C ARG A 118 -5.46 7.29 -3.55
N LYS A 119 -4.84 8.01 -2.61
CA LYS A 119 -5.57 8.85 -1.62
C LYS A 119 -6.48 9.86 -2.33
N VAL A 120 -5.94 10.67 -3.22
CA VAL A 120 -6.70 11.69 -3.96
C VAL A 120 -7.83 11.07 -4.78
N SER A 121 -7.60 9.91 -5.43
CA SER A 121 -8.64 9.27 -6.24
C SER A 121 -9.81 8.75 -5.40
N VAL A 122 -9.56 8.24 -4.20
CA VAL A 122 -10.61 7.80 -3.26
C VAL A 122 -11.35 9.00 -2.69
N GLU A 123 -10.65 10.05 -2.29
CA GLU A 123 -11.26 11.30 -1.82
C GLU A 123 -12.18 11.91 -2.89
N LEU A 124 -11.73 11.96 -4.13
CA LEU A 124 -12.56 12.44 -5.27
C LEU A 124 -13.80 11.58 -5.47
N LEU A 125 -13.68 10.25 -5.41
CA LEU A 125 -14.79 9.33 -5.52
C LEU A 125 -15.83 9.53 -4.42
N ASN A 126 -15.39 9.73 -3.18
CA ASN A 126 -16.30 9.95 -2.05
C ASN A 126 -16.97 11.33 -2.09
N ASN A 127 -16.28 12.36 -2.61
CA ASN A 127 -16.83 13.71 -2.74
C ASN A 127 -17.77 13.87 -3.94
N LYS A 128 -17.46 13.19 -5.05
CA LYS A 128 -18.25 13.21 -6.28
C LYS A 128 -18.40 11.79 -6.80
N PRO A 129 -19.42 11.04 -6.34
CA PRO A 129 -19.61 9.63 -6.67
C PRO A 129 -20.22 9.47 -8.08
N ASP A 130 -19.36 9.41 -9.10
CA ASP A 130 -19.73 9.17 -10.49
C ASP A 130 -18.85 8.07 -11.13
N GLU A 131 -19.15 7.70 -12.38
CA GLU A 131 -18.42 6.66 -13.11
C GLU A 131 -16.95 7.03 -13.35
N ASP A 132 -16.67 8.31 -13.65
CA ASP A 132 -15.31 8.75 -13.97
C ASP A 132 -14.41 8.76 -12.74
N THR A 133 -14.92 9.18 -11.58
CA THR A 133 -14.21 9.13 -10.32
C THR A 133 -13.99 7.68 -9.84
N LEU A 134 -14.97 6.80 -10.03
CA LEU A 134 -14.82 5.37 -9.80
C LEU A 134 -13.74 4.79 -10.70
N TRP A 135 -13.75 5.12 -12.00
CA TRP A 135 -12.72 4.66 -12.94
C TRP A 135 -11.33 5.17 -12.56
N SER A 136 -11.22 6.42 -12.11
CA SER A 136 -9.98 7.02 -11.63
C SER A 136 -9.43 6.26 -10.42
N ALA A 137 -10.28 5.93 -9.44
CA ALA A 137 -9.90 5.15 -8.27
C ALA A 137 -9.47 3.74 -8.66
N ILE A 138 -10.23 3.03 -9.48
CA ILE A 138 -9.88 1.70 -10.01
C ILE A 138 -8.51 1.76 -10.73
N THR A 139 -8.27 2.77 -11.54
CA THR A 139 -7.00 2.93 -12.28
C THR A 139 -5.82 3.19 -11.33
N ALA A 140 -6.02 3.96 -10.27
CA ALA A 140 -4.97 4.27 -9.29
C ALA A 140 -4.56 3.06 -8.43
N PHE A 141 -5.47 2.09 -8.24
CA PHE A 141 -5.25 0.91 -7.41
C PHE A 141 -4.79 -0.32 -8.19
N GLN A 142 -4.36 -0.20 -9.42
CA GLN A 142 -3.67 -1.28 -10.12
C GLN A 142 -2.47 -1.78 -9.29
N ASP A 143 -2.25 -3.09 -9.31
CA ASP A 143 -1.18 -3.77 -8.58
C ASP A 143 -1.24 -3.59 -7.03
N TYR A 144 -2.36 -3.06 -6.50
CA TYR A 144 -2.58 -3.03 -5.05
C TYR A 144 -2.91 -4.44 -4.54
N PRO A 145 -2.30 -4.90 -3.42
CA PRO A 145 -2.52 -6.23 -2.89
C PRO A 145 -3.86 -6.30 -2.11
N PHE A 146 -4.90 -6.71 -2.79
CA PHE A 146 -6.20 -6.97 -2.17
C PHE A 146 -6.31 -8.40 -1.65
N HIS A 147 -7.28 -8.62 -0.73
CA HIS A 147 -7.69 -9.94 -0.29
C HIS A 147 -9.19 -10.10 -0.46
N THR A 148 -9.62 -11.26 -0.97
CA THR A 148 -11.05 -11.57 -1.08
C THR A 148 -11.69 -11.71 0.30
N PHE A 149 -13.02 -11.77 0.35
CA PHE A 149 -13.80 -12.10 1.55
C PHE A 149 -13.27 -13.35 2.31
N SER A 150 -12.76 -14.34 1.60
CA SER A 150 -12.15 -15.56 2.17
C SER A 150 -10.67 -15.42 2.53
N GLY A 151 -10.08 -14.22 2.38
CA GLY A 151 -8.68 -13.95 2.69
C GLY A 151 -7.68 -14.38 1.62
N LEU A 152 -8.13 -14.70 0.40
CA LEU A 152 -7.23 -15.08 -0.70
C LEU A 152 -6.64 -13.81 -1.36
N PRO A 153 -5.31 -13.71 -1.49
CA PRO A 153 -4.67 -12.56 -2.09
C PRO A 153 -4.93 -12.50 -3.61
N PHE A 154 -5.10 -11.30 -4.12
CA PHE A 154 -5.17 -11.02 -5.55
C PHE A 154 -4.67 -9.60 -5.86
N LEU A 155 -4.28 -9.40 -7.10
CA LEU A 155 -3.98 -8.12 -7.73
C LEU A 155 -4.87 -7.99 -8.96
N TYR A 156 -4.99 -6.77 -9.49
CA TYR A 156 -5.53 -6.60 -10.82
C TYR A 156 -4.70 -5.62 -11.64
N LYS A 157 -4.76 -5.76 -12.95
CA LYS A 157 -4.21 -4.85 -13.94
C LYS A 157 -5.30 -4.48 -14.93
N ILE A 158 -5.14 -3.32 -15.55
CA ILE A 158 -6.00 -2.87 -16.62
C ILE A 158 -5.18 -2.99 -17.92
N PRO A 159 -5.61 -3.82 -18.88
CA PRO A 159 -4.89 -3.97 -20.13
C PRO A 159 -4.95 -2.70 -20.97
N VAL A 160 -3.86 -2.41 -21.64
CA VAL A 160 -3.77 -1.32 -22.61
C VAL A 160 -4.22 -1.84 -23.97
N GLY A 161 -5.20 -1.19 -24.57
CA GLY A 161 -5.68 -1.51 -25.90
C GLY A 161 -4.70 -1.08 -27.00
N ARG A 162 -4.99 -1.48 -28.27
CA ARG A 162 -4.13 -1.21 -29.44
C ARG A 162 -3.84 0.28 -29.69
N LYS A 163 -4.71 1.18 -29.20
CA LYS A 163 -4.53 2.64 -29.35
C LYS A 163 -3.83 3.30 -28.16
N GLY A 164 -3.22 2.53 -27.25
CA GLY A 164 -2.58 3.05 -26.03
C GLY A 164 -3.58 3.49 -24.95
N ILE A 165 -4.87 3.23 -25.13
CA ILE A 165 -5.93 3.59 -24.17
C ILE A 165 -6.21 2.39 -23.27
N LEU A 166 -6.43 2.63 -21.96
CA LEU A 166 -6.80 1.59 -21.01
C LEU A 166 -8.17 1.00 -21.40
N ASN A 167 -8.23 -0.33 -21.47
CA ASN A 167 -9.50 -1.02 -21.69
C ASN A 167 -10.37 -0.94 -20.42
N ARG A 168 -11.69 -0.88 -20.61
CA ARG A 168 -12.66 -0.95 -19.50
C ARG A 168 -12.83 -2.38 -18.99
N GLU A 169 -11.71 -2.97 -18.51
CA GLU A 169 -11.65 -4.36 -18.07
C GLU A 169 -10.55 -4.53 -17.03
N LEU A 170 -10.79 -5.31 -15.97
CA LEU A 170 -9.81 -5.61 -14.94
C LEU A 170 -9.35 -7.06 -15.11
N TRP A 171 -8.07 -7.27 -15.28
CA TRP A 171 -7.46 -8.60 -15.29
C TRP A 171 -6.97 -8.93 -13.90
N VAL A 172 -7.72 -9.79 -13.22
CA VAL A 172 -7.42 -10.25 -11.86
C VAL A 172 -6.40 -11.36 -11.92
N ASP A 173 -5.23 -11.15 -11.33
CA ASP A 173 -4.19 -12.18 -11.19
C ASP A 173 -4.56 -13.12 -10.03
N ARG A 174 -4.76 -14.40 -10.37
CA ARG A 174 -5.06 -15.49 -9.44
C ARG A 174 -3.89 -16.48 -9.44
N ARG A 175 -3.92 -17.43 -8.48
CA ARG A 175 -2.86 -18.44 -8.30
C ARG A 175 -2.51 -19.19 -9.59
N ASP A 176 -3.51 -19.59 -10.40
CA ASP A 176 -3.33 -20.47 -11.54
C ASP A 176 -3.69 -19.85 -12.89
N LYS A 177 -4.62 -18.92 -12.94
CA LYS A 177 -5.06 -18.26 -14.19
C LYS A 177 -5.59 -16.86 -13.91
N SER A 178 -5.23 -15.89 -14.75
CA SER A 178 -5.87 -14.57 -14.71
C SER A 178 -7.35 -14.69 -15.09
N LYS A 179 -8.21 -13.88 -14.47
CA LYS A 179 -9.61 -13.79 -14.78
C LYS A 179 -9.96 -12.35 -15.16
N SER A 180 -10.66 -12.22 -16.28
CA SER A 180 -11.21 -10.96 -16.71
C SER A 180 -12.48 -10.63 -15.92
N LEU A 181 -12.57 -9.38 -15.50
CA LEU A 181 -13.73 -8.77 -14.87
C LEU A 181 -14.13 -7.55 -15.71
N THR A 182 -15.32 -7.60 -16.29
CA THR A 182 -15.81 -6.53 -17.17
C THR A 182 -16.16 -5.28 -16.37
N TRP A 183 -15.98 -4.12 -16.98
CA TRP A 183 -16.36 -2.85 -16.38
C TRP A 183 -17.87 -2.77 -16.05
N SER A 184 -18.71 -3.33 -16.89
CA SER A 184 -20.16 -3.41 -16.65
C SER A 184 -20.52 -4.14 -15.35
N SER A 185 -19.75 -5.17 -14.96
CA SER A 185 -19.94 -5.84 -13.67
C SER A 185 -19.56 -4.94 -12.49
N VAL A 186 -18.52 -4.11 -12.64
CA VAL A 186 -18.11 -3.13 -11.62
C VAL A 186 -19.16 -2.04 -11.47
N LEU A 187 -19.66 -1.50 -12.61
CA LEU A 187 -20.71 -0.48 -12.59
C LEU A 187 -22.00 -1.00 -11.99
N LEU A 188 -22.44 -2.19 -12.38
CA LEU A 188 -23.66 -2.80 -11.82
C LEU A 188 -23.56 -2.96 -10.30
N ALA A 189 -22.40 -3.38 -9.81
CA ALA A 189 -22.16 -3.47 -8.36
C ALA A 189 -22.17 -2.08 -7.71
N TYR A 190 -21.60 -1.08 -8.37
CA TYR A 190 -21.55 0.29 -7.87
C TYR A 190 -22.95 0.93 -7.77
N GLU A 191 -23.79 0.75 -8.79
CA GLU A 191 -25.18 1.21 -8.78
C GLU A 191 -25.93 0.57 -7.62
N LYS A 192 -25.82 -0.75 -7.46
CA LYS A 192 -26.47 -1.46 -6.35
C LYS A 192 -26.02 -1.00 -4.97
N VAL A 193 -24.72 -0.74 -4.80
CA VAL A 193 -24.20 -0.21 -3.52
C VAL A 193 -24.77 1.19 -3.23
N ARG A 194 -25.00 2.01 -4.24
CA ARG A 194 -25.60 3.34 -4.07
C ARG A 194 -27.10 3.29 -3.71
N GLU A 195 -27.77 2.19 -4.02
CA GLU A 195 -29.18 1.95 -3.71
C GLU A 195 -29.38 1.33 -2.32
N LEU A 196 -28.30 0.90 -1.64
CA LEU A 196 -28.38 0.33 -0.30
C LEU A 196 -28.69 1.41 0.74
N ASP A 197 -29.71 1.15 1.56
CA ASP A 197 -30.08 2.01 2.69
C ASP A 197 -29.00 1.98 3.79
N ASP A 198 -28.35 0.83 3.99
CA ASP A 198 -27.26 0.63 4.91
C ASP A 198 -25.95 0.32 4.16
N LYS A 199 -24.89 1.00 4.53
CA LYS A 199 -23.55 0.75 3.95
C LYS A 199 -22.92 -0.54 4.45
N ILE A 200 -23.43 -1.15 5.51
CA ILE A 200 -22.89 -2.39 6.07
C ILE A 200 -23.31 -3.57 5.20
N VAL A 201 -22.33 -4.20 4.57
CA VAL A 201 -22.51 -5.35 3.70
C VAL A 201 -21.81 -6.56 4.30
N GLU A 202 -22.57 -7.56 4.76
CA GLU A 202 -22.00 -8.73 5.43
C GLU A 202 -21.29 -9.69 4.47
N LYS A 203 -21.83 -9.87 3.27
CA LYS A 203 -21.32 -10.82 2.28
C LYS A 203 -21.30 -10.22 0.87
N PRO A 204 -20.36 -10.63 0.00
CA PRO A 204 -20.32 -10.12 -1.37
C PRO A 204 -21.64 -10.30 -2.13
N LYS A 205 -22.39 -11.37 -1.90
CA LYS A 205 -23.68 -11.64 -2.55
C LYS A 205 -24.81 -10.70 -2.12
N ASP A 206 -24.66 -10.00 -1.00
CA ASP A 206 -25.65 -9.04 -0.54
C ASP A 206 -25.69 -7.81 -1.46
N ILE A 207 -24.59 -7.51 -2.16
CA ILE A 207 -24.59 -6.50 -3.26
C ILE A 207 -25.37 -7.03 -4.47
N GLY A 208 -25.33 -8.35 -4.73
CA GLY A 208 -26.03 -9.00 -5.82
C GLY A 208 -25.26 -10.18 -6.42
N ASP A 209 -25.93 -10.97 -7.22
CA ASP A 209 -25.31 -12.08 -7.95
C ASP A 209 -24.61 -11.56 -9.23
N ILE A 210 -23.49 -10.90 -9.01
CA ILE A 210 -22.71 -10.22 -10.06
C ILE A 210 -21.43 -11.02 -10.32
N ARG A 211 -21.10 -11.19 -11.60
CA ARG A 211 -19.87 -11.89 -11.99
C ARG A 211 -18.64 -11.15 -11.42
N GLY A 212 -17.87 -11.85 -10.59
CA GLY A 212 -16.65 -11.33 -9.98
C GLY A 212 -16.85 -10.48 -8.73
N ILE A 213 -18.07 -10.50 -8.14
CA ILE A 213 -18.40 -9.75 -6.93
C ILE A 213 -17.42 -10.03 -5.78
N SER A 214 -16.85 -11.23 -5.68
CA SER A 214 -15.83 -11.59 -4.68
C SER A 214 -14.53 -10.78 -4.78
N TYR A 215 -14.26 -10.15 -5.94
CA TYR A 215 -13.14 -9.25 -6.16
C TYR A 215 -13.56 -7.78 -6.04
N ILE A 216 -14.78 -7.45 -6.46
CA ILE A 216 -15.32 -6.08 -6.37
C ILE A 216 -15.53 -5.68 -4.91
N TYR A 217 -16.04 -6.58 -4.09
CA TYR A 217 -16.34 -6.35 -2.68
C TYR A 217 -15.16 -5.78 -1.88
N PRO A 218 -13.95 -6.39 -1.85
CA PRO A 218 -12.81 -5.81 -1.13
C PRO A 218 -12.28 -4.51 -1.76
N ILE A 219 -12.48 -4.31 -3.06
CA ILE A 219 -12.13 -3.05 -3.73
C ILE A 219 -13.05 -1.94 -3.21
N PHE A 220 -14.35 -2.17 -3.16
CA PHE A 220 -15.34 -1.21 -2.68
C PHE A 220 -15.17 -0.91 -1.18
N TYR A 221 -14.87 -1.92 -0.38
CA TYR A 221 -14.49 -1.73 1.02
C TYR A 221 -13.28 -0.80 1.14
N ARG A 222 -12.21 -1.04 0.38
CA ARG A 222 -11.00 -0.20 0.39
C ARG A 222 -11.26 1.24 -0.06
N PHE A 223 -12.27 1.45 -0.90
CA PHE A 223 -12.67 2.80 -1.34
C PHE A 223 -13.64 3.50 -0.38
N GLY A 224 -14.09 2.84 0.69
CA GLY A 224 -15.07 3.37 1.62
C GLY A 224 -16.48 3.49 1.03
N LEU A 225 -16.78 2.73 -0.03
CA LEU A 225 -18.11 2.66 -0.63
C LEU A 225 -19.07 1.76 0.18
N ILE A 226 -18.52 0.76 0.85
CA ILE A 226 -19.23 -0.15 1.76
C ILE A 226 -18.46 -0.28 3.06
N ASP A 227 -19.19 -0.52 4.13
CA ASP A 227 -18.66 -0.96 5.42
C ASP A 227 -18.85 -2.46 5.57
N VAL A 228 -18.00 -3.11 6.35
CA VAL A 228 -18.03 -4.56 6.54
C VAL A 228 -17.85 -4.90 8.02
N PRO A 229 -18.41 -6.03 8.51
CA PRO A 229 -18.18 -6.48 9.87
C PRO A 229 -16.68 -6.67 10.17
N GLU A 230 -16.25 -6.32 11.38
CA GLU A 230 -14.84 -6.31 11.82
C GLU A 230 -14.11 -7.65 11.54
N LYS A 231 -14.79 -8.78 11.76
CA LYS A 231 -14.24 -10.12 11.46
C LYS A 231 -13.91 -10.33 9.99
N ILE A 232 -14.64 -9.65 9.10
CA ILE A 232 -14.45 -9.73 7.64
C ILE A 232 -13.35 -8.77 7.24
N ALA A 233 -13.38 -7.55 7.78
CA ALA A 233 -12.30 -6.57 7.63
C ALA A 233 -10.94 -7.20 7.96
N ALA A 234 -10.81 -7.82 9.13
CA ALA A 234 -9.59 -8.50 9.56
C ALA A 234 -9.11 -9.64 8.64
N ARG A 235 -10.01 -10.27 7.86
CA ARG A 235 -9.65 -11.29 6.86
C ARG A 235 -9.17 -10.66 5.55
N MET A 236 -9.76 -9.54 5.15
CA MET A 236 -9.38 -8.79 3.96
C MET A 236 -8.14 -7.94 4.21
N GLU A 237 -7.93 -7.54 5.46
CA GLU A 237 -6.71 -6.89 5.94
C GLU A 237 -5.63 -7.95 6.15
N LEU A 238 -4.67 -7.87 5.42
CA LEU A 238 -3.51 -8.66 5.08
C LEU A 238 -2.84 -9.51 6.16
N LYS A 239 -2.82 -10.81 5.93
CA LYS A 239 -1.71 -11.68 6.40
C LYS A 239 -0.60 -11.64 5.33
N THR A 240 0.35 -10.71 5.46
CA THR A 240 1.48 -10.59 4.52
C THR A 240 2.40 -11.80 4.67
N THR A 241 2.38 -12.72 3.73
CA THR A 241 3.45 -13.70 3.59
C THR A 241 4.60 -13.07 2.81
N ARG A 242 5.85 -13.33 3.22
CA ARG A 242 7.10 -12.83 2.59
C ARG A 242 7.16 -12.98 1.06
N LYS A 243 6.38 -13.90 0.49
CA LYS A 243 6.35 -14.18 -0.96
C LYS A 243 5.59 -13.13 -1.80
N SER A 244 4.66 -12.36 -1.24
CA SER A 244 3.92 -11.34 -2.00
C SER A 244 4.75 -10.08 -2.26
N CYS A 245 5.67 -9.72 -1.35
CA CYS A 245 6.58 -8.59 -1.56
C CYS A 245 7.54 -8.78 -2.74
N VAL A 246 7.98 -10.01 -3.03
CA VAL A 246 8.95 -10.27 -4.11
C VAL A 246 8.30 -10.13 -5.48
N LYS A 247 7.03 -10.53 -5.66
CA LYS A 247 6.31 -10.35 -6.94
C LYS A 247 6.04 -8.88 -7.25
N LEU A 248 5.78 -8.04 -6.23
CA LEU A 248 5.61 -6.60 -6.43
C LEU A 248 6.92 -5.91 -6.89
N PHE A 249 8.09 -6.43 -6.48
CA PHE A 249 9.38 -5.93 -6.95
C PHE A 249 9.59 -6.14 -8.46
N TYR A 250 9.13 -7.27 -9.01
CA TYR A 250 9.22 -7.55 -10.45
C TYR A 250 8.32 -6.62 -11.29
N VAL A 251 7.17 -6.23 -10.76
CA VAL A 251 6.22 -5.34 -11.47
C VAL A 251 6.77 -3.92 -11.59
N LEU A 252 7.47 -3.43 -10.57
CA LEU A 252 8.08 -2.09 -10.60
C LEU A 252 9.30 -2.02 -11.53
N GLU A 253 9.99 -3.13 -11.79
CA GLU A 253 11.05 -3.18 -12.80
C GLU A 253 10.52 -3.14 -14.24
N HIS A 254 9.33 -3.69 -14.49
CA HIS A 254 8.70 -3.65 -15.82
C HIS A 254 8.16 -2.27 -16.22
N PHE A 255 7.91 -1.37 -15.26
CA PHE A 255 7.57 0.04 -15.56
C PHE A 255 8.70 0.81 -16.24
N LYS A 256 9.95 0.29 -16.21
CA LYS A 256 11.10 0.90 -16.90
C LYS A 256 11.06 0.80 -18.43
N TYR A 257 10.16 0.00 -19.01
CA TYR A 257 10.17 -0.31 -20.44
C TYR A 257 8.90 0.08 -21.21
N GLN A 258 7.95 0.79 -20.61
CA GLN A 258 6.70 1.18 -21.28
C GLN A 258 6.47 2.70 -21.41
N THR A 259 7.51 3.50 -21.33
CA THR A 259 7.46 4.91 -21.76
C THR A 259 8.27 5.09 -23.03
N TRP A 260 7.64 4.79 -24.15
CA TRP A 260 7.90 5.35 -25.49
C TRP A 260 6.58 5.56 -26.18
#